data_08d6d425d3b2a5c8964613f168741ff9
#
_entry.id   08d6d425d3b2a5c8964613f168741ff9
#
_cell.length_a   1.000
_cell.length_b   1.000
_cell.length_c   1.000
_cell.angle_alpha   90.00
_cell.angle_beta   90.00
_cell.angle_gamma   90.00
#
_symmetry.space_group_name_H-M   'P 1'
#
loop_
_entity.id
_entity.type
_entity.pdbx_description
1 polymer ?
#
loop_
_entity_poly.entity_id
_entity_poly.type
_entity_poly.pdbx_seq_one_letter_code
_entity_poly.pdbx_strand_id
1 'polypeptide(L)'
;MTRPVSTNKMQTTTAVALIPRSIRVFAVDAYSENVLRRNRHRLDQVSTTVADLELPPAVFKTCPWQPRALVETGLRQWLRCCAPAIWDDQVIGMPSRAVDEAWHGFILCTVRYAAFCSAAYGRFLHHHPEGGAPPGVPAATDPVGEQLRRTVVAWSMVARTDEECVLWDLDTRLGVDEPWGIDAGRVEVIQREIAECRRA
;
A
#
# COMPACT_ATOMS: atom_id res chain seq x y z
N MET A 1 48.68 -40.02 -36.53
CA MET A 1 47.56 -39.23 -37.10
C MET A 1 46.50 -39.04 -36.02
N THR A 2 46.61 -37.95 -35.28
CA THR A 2 45.74 -37.58 -34.15
C THR A 2 44.81 -36.44 -34.60
N ARG A 3 43.50 -36.69 -34.56
CA ARG A 3 42.43 -35.68 -34.86
C ARG A 3 42.30 -34.69 -33.67
N PRO A 4 42.13 -33.40 -33.91
CA PRO A 4 41.85 -32.44 -32.83
C PRO A 4 40.35 -32.50 -32.39
N VAL A 5 40.18 -32.46 -31.07
CA VAL A 5 38.88 -32.38 -30.41
C VAL A 5 38.36 -30.91 -30.51
N SER A 6 37.19 -30.76 -31.13
CA SER A 6 36.49 -29.49 -31.24
C SER A 6 35.78 -29.18 -29.92
N THR A 7 36.21 -28.14 -29.21
CA THR A 7 35.56 -27.61 -28.02
C THR A 7 34.38 -26.73 -28.47
N ASN A 8 33.17 -27.26 -28.31
CA ASN A 8 31.92 -26.54 -28.53
C ASN A 8 31.67 -25.59 -27.34
N LYS A 9 31.84 -24.27 -27.54
CA LYS A 9 31.47 -23.25 -26.59
C LYS A 9 29.92 -23.17 -26.53
N MET A 10 29.33 -23.73 -25.49
CA MET A 10 27.94 -23.46 -25.15
C MET A 10 27.77 -21.98 -24.79
N GLN A 11 27.16 -21.25 -25.69
CA GLN A 11 26.63 -19.91 -25.40
C GLN A 11 25.39 -20.10 -24.53
N THR A 12 25.51 -19.80 -23.24
CA THR A 12 24.37 -19.64 -22.32
C THR A 12 23.64 -18.35 -22.67
N THR A 13 22.66 -18.44 -23.54
CA THR A 13 21.68 -17.39 -23.75
C THR A 13 20.79 -17.35 -22.51
N THR A 14 21.03 -16.38 -21.63
CA THR A 14 20.14 -16.09 -20.51
C THR A 14 18.81 -15.63 -21.10
N ALA A 15 17.84 -16.53 -21.14
CA ALA A 15 16.47 -16.20 -21.48
C ALA A 15 15.93 -15.28 -20.38
N VAL A 16 15.85 -13.98 -20.66
CA VAL A 16 15.06 -13.05 -19.87
C VAL A 16 13.61 -13.45 -20.05
N ALA A 17 13.08 -14.17 -19.06
CA ALA A 17 11.67 -14.56 -19.04
C ALA A 17 10.83 -13.28 -19.16
N LEU A 18 10.12 -13.12 -20.26
CA LEU A 18 9.13 -12.08 -20.45
C LEU A 18 8.03 -12.29 -19.40
N ILE A 19 8.08 -11.50 -18.32
CA ILE A 19 7.02 -11.45 -17.32
C ILE A 19 5.73 -11.04 -18.04
N PRO A 20 4.64 -11.84 -17.97
CA PRO A 20 3.38 -11.50 -18.61
C PRO A 20 2.91 -10.11 -18.23
N ARG A 21 2.37 -9.34 -19.18
CA ARG A 21 1.87 -7.97 -18.97
C ARG A 21 0.88 -7.82 -17.81
N SER A 22 0.18 -8.89 -17.42
CA SER A 22 -0.75 -8.96 -16.29
C SER A 22 -0.08 -8.89 -14.92
N ILE A 23 1.25 -9.09 -14.81
CA ILE A 23 2.01 -9.03 -13.54
C ILE A 23 2.70 -7.66 -13.37
N ARG A 24 2.59 -6.75 -14.35
CA ARG A 24 3.07 -5.35 -14.25
C ARG A 24 2.16 -4.44 -13.44
N VAL A 25 1.37 -5.02 -12.55
CA VAL A 25 0.50 -4.30 -11.64
C VAL A 25 1.36 -3.65 -10.57
N PHE A 26 1.41 -2.33 -10.56
CA PHE A 26 2.32 -1.51 -9.76
C PHE A 26 3.82 -1.63 -10.16
N ALA A 27 4.13 -1.85 -11.41
CA ALA A 27 5.40 -1.35 -11.90
C ALA A 27 5.41 0.16 -11.63
N VAL A 28 6.41 0.62 -10.91
CA VAL A 28 6.60 2.02 -10.51
C VAL A 28 6.96 2.90 -11.72
N ASP A 29 6.67 2.39 -12.92
CA ASP A 29 6.92 3.00 -14.22
C ASP A 29 5.89 4.11 -14.52
N ALA A 30 5.84 4.54 -15.75
CA ALA A 30 5.00 5.60 -16.32
C ALA A 30 3.53 5.66 -15.82
N TYR A 31 3.04 4.58 -15.18
CA TYR A 31 1.74 4.51 -14.54
C TYR A 31 1.65 5.47 -13.35
N SER A 32 2.63 5.46 -12.43
CA SER A 32 2.62 6.33 -11.23
C SER A 32 2.58 7.81 -11.61
N GLU A 33 3.35 8.22 -12.59
CA GLU A 33 3.41 9.62 -13.05
C GLU A 33 2.11 10.07 -13.74
N ASN A 34 1.55 9.21 -14.60
CA ASN A 34 0.31 9.50 -15.31
C ASN A 34 -0.90 9.50 -14.37
N VAL A 35 -0.97 8.55 -13.43
CA VAL A 35 -2.04 8.49 -12.43
C VAL A 35 -1.94 9.67 -11.48
N LEU A 36 -0.75 10.00 -10.99
CA LEU A 36 -0.52 11.18 -10.15
C LEU A 36 -0.94 12.46 -10.84
N ARG A 37 -0.52 12.68 -12.10
CA ARG A 37 -0.85 13.88 -12.85
C ARG A 37 -2.35 14.01 -13.12
N ARG A 38 -3.01 12.90 -13.51
CA ARG A 38 -4.46 12.88 -13.80
C ARG A 38 -5.33 13.03 -12.53
N ASN A 39 -4.86 12.54 -11.40
CA ASN A 39 -5.63 12.50 -10.16
C ASN A 39 -5.10 13.45 -9.08
N ARG A 40 -4.13 14.31 -9.35
CA ARG A 40 -3.54 15.21 -8.34
C ARG A 40 -4.62 15.97 -7.56
N HIS A 41 -5.56 16.62 -8.27
CA HIS A 41 -6.66 17.35 -7.64
C HIS A 41 -7.56 16.43 -6.77
N ARG A 42 -7.72 15.15 -7.15
CA ARG A 42 -8.47 14.17 -6.37
C ARG A 42 -7.69 13.75 -5.12
N LEU A 43 -6.36 13.62 -5.21
CA LEU A 43 -5.51 13.33 -4.06
C LEU A 43 -5.52 14.49 -3.06
N ASP A 44 -5.51 15.73 -3.54
CA ASP A 44 -5.66 16.92 -2.69
C ASP A 44 -7.03 16.93 -2.00
N GLN A 45 -8.10 16.60 -2.71
CA GLN A 45 -9.44 16.45 -2.15
C GLN A 45 -9.49 15.36 -1.07
N VAL A 46 -8.91 14.18 -1.33
CA VAL A 46 -8.81 13.10 -0.33
C VAL A 46 -8.05 13.56 0.89
N SER A 47 -6.91 14.23 0.70
CA SER A 47 -6.09 14.75 1.80
C SER A 47 -6.86 15.73 2.67
N THR A 48 -7.66 16.61 2.07
CA THR A 48 -8.55 17.54 2.78
C THR A 48 -9.66 16.77 3.50
N THR A 49 -10.37 15.88 2.81
CA THR A 49 -11.45 15.08 3.39
C THR A 49 -10.98 14.25 4.57
N VAL A 50 -9.77 13.66 4.50
CA VAL A 50 -9.17 12.91 5.61
C VAL A 50 -8.74 13.83 6.75
N ALA A 51 -8.21 15.03 6.46
CA ALA A 51 -7.83 16.00 7.48
C ALA A 51 -9.05 16.50 8.27
N ASP A 52 -10.16 16.75 7.58
CA ASP A 52 -11.42 17.26 8.16
C ASP A 52 -12.28 16.12 8.77
N LEU A 53 -11.84 14.88 8.67
CA LEU A 53 -12.58 13.72 9.19
C LEU A 53 -12.66 13.77 10.71
N GLU A 54 -13.87 13.95 11.25
CA GLU A 54 -14.15 13.80 12.67
C GLU A 54 -14.45 12.33 13.00
N LEU A 55 -13.47 11.68 13.64
CA LEU A 55 -13.63 10.29 14.10
C LEU A 55 -14.39 10.25 15.42
N PRO A 56 -15.58 9.60 15.46
CA PRO A 56 -16.33 9.48 16.70
C PRO A 56 -15.57 8.64 17.73
N PRO A 57 -15.74 8.89 19.04
CA PRO A 57 -15.07 8.09 20.09
C PRO A 57 -15.30 6.58 19.97
N ALA A 58 -16.43 6.16 19.38
CA ALA A 58 -16.76 4.76 19.15
C ALA A 58 -15.75 4.02 18.25
N VAL A 59 -15.04 4.74 17.35
CA VAL A 59 -14.01 4.18 16.46
C VAL A 59 -12.91 3.50 17.27
N PHE A 60 -12.56 4.05 18.43
CA PHE A 60 -11.47 3.56 19.27
C PHE A 60 -11.95 2.72 20.46
N LYS A 61 -13.20 2.30 20.46
CA LYS A 61 -13.78 1.57 21.62
C LYS A 61 -13.10 0.22 21.84
N THR A 62 -12.70 -0.44 20.77
CA THR A 62 -12.01 -1.74 20.79
C THR A 62 -10.49 -1.61 20.65
N CYS A 63 -9.99 -0.42 20.36
CA CYS A 63 -8.57 -0.15 20.19
C CYS A 63 -7.95 0.29 21.52
N PRO A 64 -7.23 -0.60 22.24
CA PRO A 64 -6.72 -0.33 23.60
C PRO A 64 -5.45 0.51 23.62
N TRP A 65 -4.76 0.64 22.50
CA TRP A 65 -3.40 1.20 22.45
C TRP A 65 -3.37 2.72 22.59
N GLN A 66 -2.31 3.18 23.28
CA GLN A 66 -2.08 4.59 23.55
C GLN A 66 -0.67 5.00 23.12
N PRO A 67 -0.42 6.24 22.75
CA PRO A 67 -1.39 7.35 22.71
C PRO A 67 -2.35 7.25 21.52
N ARG A 68 -3.63 7.46 21.78
CA ARG A 68 -4.69 7.44 20.75
C ARG A 68 -4.39 8.35 19.55
N ALA A 69 -3.79 9.51 19.77
CA ALA A 69 -3.43 10.44 18.72
C ALA A 69 -2.49 9.82 17.66
N LEU A 70 -1.60 8.90 18.09
CA LEU A 70 -0.69 8.21 17.18
C LEU A 70 -1.44 7.19 16.33
N VAL A 71 -2.39 6.44 16.91
CA VAL A 71 -3.28 5.52 16.15
C VAL A 71 -4.13 6.29 15.14
N GLU A 72 -4.68 7.44 15.55
CA GLU A 72 -5.46 8.31 14.68
C GLU A 72 -4.61 8.85 13.50
N THR A 73 -3.37 9.22 13.76
CA THR A 73 -2.42 9.63 12.71
C THR A 73 -2.21 8.49 11.71
N GLY A 74 -1.93 7.28 12.20
CA GLY A 74 -1.78 6.10 11.35
C GLY A 74 -3.03 5.80 10.52
N LEU A 75 -4.23 5.87 11.13
CA LEU A 75 -5.49 5.67 10.42
C LEU A 75 -5.69 6.70 9.30
N ARG A 76 -5.39 7.98 9.55
CA ARG A 76 -5.45 9.02 8.52
C ARG A 76 -4.45 8.80 7.39
N GLN A 77 -3.24 8.36 7.71
CA GLN A 77 -2.23 8.00 6.71
C GLN A 77 -2.68 6.81 5.87
N TRP A 78 -3.21 5.75 6.51
CA TRP A 78 -3.78 4.60 5.83
C TRP A 78 -4.93 4.98 4.90
N LEU A 79 -5.90 5.76 5.37
CA LEU A 79 -7.03 6.20 4.56
C LEU A 79 -6.58 7.00 3.32
N ARG A 80 -5.51 7.79 3.40
CA ARG A 80 -4.94 8.44 2.21
C ARG A 80 -4.32 7.43 1.24
N CYS A 81 -3.60 6.43 1.75
CA CYS A 81 -3.01 5.38 0.92
C CYS A 81 -4.07 4.56 0.17
N CYS A 82 -5.28 4.43 0.70
CA CYS A 82 -6.36 3.71 0.05
C CYS A 82 -6.82 4.39 -1.27
N ALA A 83 -6.66 5.70 -1.43
CA ALA A 83 -7.20 6.42 -2.57
C ALA A 83 -6.63 5.96 -3.93
N PRO A 84 -5.31 5.95 -4.17
CA PRO A 84 -4.76 5.49 -5.43
C PRO A 84 -5.08 4.02 -5.72
N ALA A 85 -5.11 3.19 -4.67
CA ALA A 85 -5.41 1.77 -4.81
C ALA A 85 -6.86 1.54 -5.24
N ILE A 86 -7.81 2.22 -4.60
CA ILE A 86 -9.24 2.09 -4.88
C ILE A 86 -9.59 2.54 -6.30
N TRP A 87 -8.93 3.57 -6.83
CA TRP A 87 -9.18 4.06 -8.20
C TRP A 87 -8.62 3.14 -9.27
N ASP A 88 -7.71 2.24 -8.89
CA ASP A 88 -7.09 1.24 -9.75
C ASP A 88 -7.55 -0.19 -9.47
N ASP A 89 -8.63 -0.35 -8.70
CA ASP A 89 -9.18 -1.65 -8.28
C ASP A 89 -8.13 -2.58 -7.64
N GLN A 90 -7.17 -2.00 -6.91
CA GLN A 90 -6.12 -2.73 -6.22
C GLN A 90 -6.38 -2.82 -4.72
N VAL A 91 -5.85 -3.88 -4.12
CA VAL A 91 -5.82 -4.07 -2.66
C VAL A 91 -4.42 -3.73 -2.15
N ILE A 92 -4.37 -2.91 -1.10
CA ILE A 92 -3.14 -2.62 -0.36
C ILE A 92 -3.14 -3.34 0.99
N GLY A 93 -1.95 -3.65 1.52
CA GLY A 93 -1.79 -4.35 2.80
C GLY A 93 -1.87 -3.40 3.99
N MET A 94 -2.52 -3.81 5.07
CA MET A 94 -2.54 -3.08 6.34
C MET A 94 -1.24 -3.37 7.12
N PRO A 95 -0.39 -2.36 7.39
CA PRO A 95 0.87 -2.59 8.08
C PRO A 95 0.79 -2.47 9.60
N SER A 96 -0.36 -2.13 10.18
CA SER A 96 -0.49 -1.92 11.62
C SER A 96 -1.78 -2.51 12.16
N ARG A 97 -1.67 -3.39 13.15
CA ARG A 97 -2.80 -3.98 13.87
C ARG A 97 -3.62 -2.91 14.61
N ALA A 98 -2.96 -1.92 15.21
CA ALA A 98 -3.65 -0.85 15.90
C ALA A 98 -4.49 0.02 14.95
N VAL A 99 -4.00 0.25 13.72
CA VAL A 99 -4.75 0.96 12.68
C VAL A 99 -5.90 0.11 12.15
N ASP A 100 -5.70 -1.19 11.98
CA ASP A 100 -6.73 -2.13 11.55
C ASP A 100 -7.92 -2.15 12.51
N GLU A 101 -7.65 -2.26 13.81
CA GLU A 101 -8.70 -2.20 14.84
C GLU A 101 -9.44 -0.85 14.85
N ALA A 102 -8.73 0.25 14.68
CA ALA A 102 -9.37 1.57 14.58
C ALA A 102 -10.20 1.67 13.30
N TRP A 103 -9.73 1.12 12.18
CA TRP A 103 -10.48 1.09 10.94
C TRP A 103 -11.73 0.21 11.05
N HIS A 104 -11.66 -0.95 11.70
CA HIS A 104 -12.83 -1.77 12.04
C HIS A 104 -13.87 -0.97 12.83
N GLY A 105 -13.44 -0.24 13.85
CA GLY A 105 -14.32 0.64 14.61
C GLY A 105 -14.97 1.73 13.73
N PHE A 106 -14.25 2.25 12.74
CA PHE A 106 -14.81 3.24 11.80
C PHE A 106 -15.80 2.61 10.82
N ILE A 107 -15.53 1.42 10.31
CA ILE A 107 -16.47 0.66 9.46
C ILE A 107 -17.79 0.44 10.18
N LEU A 108 -17.77 0.11 11.48
CA LEU A 108 -18.96 -0.08 12.28
C LEU A 108 -19.79 1.20 12.48
N CYS A 109 -19.19 2.38 12.29
CA CYS A 109 -19.89 3.66 12.19
C CYS A 109 -20.49 3.85 10.77
N THR A 110 -21.26 2.89 10.31
CA THR A 110 -21.63 2.63 8.91
C THR A 110 -22.08 3.86 8.12
N VAL A 111 -22.95 4.71 8.70
CA VAL A 111 -23.46 5.92 8.03
C VAL A 111 -22.33 6.93 7.79
N ARG A 112 -21.50 7.18 8.81
CA ARG A 112 -20.36 8.10 8.70
C ARG A 112 -19.28 7.53 7.77
N TYR A 113 -19.02 6.24 7.87
CA TYR A 113 -18.04 5.55 7.01
C TYR A 113 -18.46 5.61 5.53
N ALA A 114 -19.74 5.32 5.23
CA ALA A 114 -20.25 5.41 3.86
C ALA A 114 -20.18 6.84 3.30
N ALA A 115 -20.55 7.85 4.10
CA ALA A 115 -20.44 9.25 3.71
C ALA A 115 -19.00 9.66 3.46
N PHE A 116 -18.05 9.26 4.33
CA PHE A 116 -16.62 9.49 4.15
C PHE A 116 -16.11 8.83 2.86
N CYS A 117 -16.40 7.55 2.62
CA CYS A 117 -15.97 6.83 1.43
C CYS A 117 -16.48 7.51 0.14
N SER A 118 -17.74 7.94 0.15
CA SER A 118 -18.32 8.67 -0.99
C SER A 118 -17.61 10.00 -1.24
N ALA A 119 -17.33 10.77 -0.20
CA ALA A 119 -16.66 12.06 -0.30
C ALA A 119 -15.19 11.93 -0.71
N ALA A 120 -14.45 10.97 -0.09
CA ALA A 120 -13.02 10.80 -0.31
C ALA A 120 -12.73 10.08 -1.63
N TYR A 121 -13.45 9.00 -1.93
CA TYR A 121 -13.08 8.09 -3.01
C TYR A 121 -14.09 8.04 -4.16
N GLY A 122 -15.32 8.52 -3.96
CA GLY A 122 -16.45 8.38 -4.88
C GLY A 122 -17.04 6.95 -4.91
N ARG A 123 -16.56 6.06 -4.07
CA ARG A 123 -17.03 4.66 -3.95
C ARG A 123 -16.70 4.10 -2.56
N PHE A 124 -17.37 3.02 -2.19
CA PHE A 124 -17.17 2.38 -0.89
C PHE A 124 -15.82 1.65 -0.82
N LEU A 125 -15.09 1.83 0.27
CA LEU A 125 -13.88 1.06 0.58
C LEU A 125 -14.29 -0.20 1.35
N HIS A 126 -14.19 -1.35 0.67
CA HIS A 126 -14.50 -2.65 1.28
C HIS A 126 -13.31 -3.16 2.10
N HIS A 127 -13.62 -3.83 3.20
CA HIS A 127 -12.64 -4.56 3.98
C HIS A 127 -12.43 -5.96 3.40
N HIS A 128 -11.16 -6.37 3.26
CA HIS A 128 -10.77 -7.70 2.77
C HIS A 128 -9.90 -8.38 3.84
N PRO A 129 -10.51 -9.11 4.81
CA PRO A 129 -9.82 -9.56 6.03
C PRO A 129 -8.70 -10.58 5.76
N GLU A 130 -8.78 -11.36 4.71
CA GLU A 130 -7.84 -12.45 4.44
C GLU A 130 -6.84 -12.13 3.33
N GLY A 131 -6.73 -10.88 2.90
CA GLY A 131 -5.81 -10.50 1.82
C GLY A 131 -6.08 -11.26 0.51
N GLY A 132 -7.29 -11.79 0.35
CA GLY A 132 -7.69 -12.58 -0.81
C GLY A 132 -7.53 -11.80 -2.09
N ALA A 133 -6.97 -12.45 -3.13
CA ALA A 133 -6.99 -11.89 -4.46
C ALA A 133 -8.46 -11.68 -4.91
N PRO A 134 -8.77 -10.57 -5.60
CA PRO A 134 -10.08 -10.41 -6.20
C PRO A 134 -10.42 -11.61 -7.09
N PRO A 135 -11.70 -11.98 -7.24
CA PRO A 135 -12.09 -13.09 -8.10
C PRO A 135 -11.49 -12.96 -9.50
N GLY A 136 -10.82 -14.03 -9.97
CA GLY A 136 -10.19 -14.08 -11.30
C GLY A 136 -8.74 -13.57 -11.37
N VAL A 137 -8.16 -13.11 -10.26
CA VAL A 137 -6.73 -12.75 -10.19
C VAL A 137 -5.93 -13.95 -9.68
N PRO A 138 -4.86 -14.39 -10.38
CA PRO A 138 -3.99 -15.45 -9.88
C PRO A 138 -3.40 -15.07 -8.53
N ALA A 139 -3.39 -16.01 -7.58
CA ALA A 139 -2.74 -15.82 -6.29
C ALA A 139 -1.25 -15.53 -6.49
N ALA A 140 -0.75 -14.46 -5.88
CA ALA A 140 0.67 -14.19 -5.84
C ALA A 140 1.38 -15.21 -4.93
N THR A 141 2.67 -15.46 -5.18
CA THR A 141 3.49 -16.35 -4.33
C THR A 141 3.71 -15.77 -2.92
N ASP A 142 3.64 -14.45 -2.77
CA ASP A 142 3.64 -13.70 -1.50
C ASP A 142 2.59 -12.59 -1.55
N PRO A 143 1.30 -12.93 -1.39
CA PRO A 143 0.22 -11.94 -1.54
C PRO A 143 0.29 -10.84 -0.45
N VAL A 144 0.66 -11.19 0.77
CA VAL A 144 0.78 -10.21 1.87
C VAL A 144 1.93 -9.24 1.60
N GLY A 145 3.09 -9.76 1.24
CA GLY A 145 4.25 -8.94 0.93
C GLY A 145 4.04 -8.02 -0.26
N GLU A 146 3.32 -8.48 -1.29
CA GLU A 146 2.98 -7.65 -2.45
C GLU A 146 1.97 -6.56 -2.09
N GLN A 147 0.98 -6.85 -1.25
CA GLN A 147 0.03 -5.85 -0.78
C GLN A 147 0.71 -4.78 0.09
N LEU A 148 1.63 -5.18 0.99
CA LEU A 148 2.42 -4.23 1.77
C LEU A 148 3.33 -3.37 0.87
N ARG A 149 3.93 -3.95 -0.17
CA ARG A 149 4.69 -3.19 -1.18
C ARG A 149 3.82 -2.11 -1.83
N ARG A 150 2.59 -2.44 -2.20
CA ARG A 150 1.62 -1.47 -2.75
C ARG A 150 1.31 -0.35 -1.76
N THR A 151 1.27 -0.65 -0.46
CA THR A 151 1.08 0.39 0.56
C THR A 151 2.24 1.39 0.56
N VAL A 152 3.49 0.92 0.45
CA VAL A 152 4.66 1.81 0.36
C VAL A 152 4.60 2.66 -0.92
N VAL A 153 4.22 2.08 -2.06
CA VAL A 153 4.03 2.81 -3.32
C VAL A 153 2.92 3.86 -3.17
N ALA A 154 1.76 3.47 -2.62
CA ALA A 154 0.64 4.38 -2.39
C ALA A 154 1.05 5.54 -1.46
N TRP A 155 1.80 5.26 -0.40
CA TRP A 155 2.34 6.30 0.48
C TRP A 155 3.21 7.31 -0.28
N SER A 156 4.08 6.85 -1.17
CA SER A 156 4.91 7.75 -1.98
C SER A 156 4.12 8.70 -2.90
N MET A 157 2.84 8.40 -3.14
CA MET A 157 1.94 9.22 -3.94
C MET A 157 1.16 10.23 -3.10
N VAL A 158 0.91 9.94 -1.83
CA VAL A 158 0.01 10.73 -0.96
C VAL A 158 0.72 11.43 0.19
N ALA A 159 1.99 11.10 0.46
CA ALA A 159 2.79 11.75 1.48
C ALA A 159 2.95 13.23 1.19
N ARG A 160 2.85 14.05 2.22
CA ARG A 160 3.20 15.48 2.16
C ARG A 160 4.73 15.64 2.27
N THR A 161 5.23 16.78 1.87
CA THR A 161 6.65 17.09 2.03
C THR A 161 7.03 16.98 3.52
N ASP A 162 8.11 16.26 3.80
CA ASP A 162 8.67 16.04 5.15
C ASP A 162 7.71 15.32 6.14
N GLU A 163 6.65 14.68 5.65
CA GLU A 163 5.75 13.90 6.49
C GLU A 163 6.35 12.52 6.79
N GLU A 164 6.57 12.23 8.07
CA GLU A 164 6.96 10.89 8.53
C GLU A 164 5.78 9.92 8.41
N CYS A 165 6.03 8.73 7.86
CA CYS A 165 5.07 7.65 7.86
C CYS A 165 5.14 6.85 9.14
N VAL A 166 4.11 6.93 9.97
CA VAL A 166 4.05 6.16 11.22
C VAL A 166 3.59 4.72 11.01
N LEU A 167 3.06 4.38 9.83
CA LEU A 167 2.48 3.06 9.58
C LEU A 167 3.49 1.92 9.65
N TRP A 168 4.78 2.20 9.39
CA TRP A 168 5.77 1.13 9.24
C TRP A 168 6.14 0.45 10.54
N ASP A 169 6.12 1.17 11.65
CA ASP A 169 6.56 0.74 12.97
C ASP A 169 5.60 1.14 14.10
N LEU A 170 4.38 1.56 13.75
CA LEU A 170 3.38 2.05 14.69
C LEU A 170 3.12 1.07 15.83
N ASP A 171 2.92 -0.20 15.51
CA ASP A 171 2.62 -1.24 16.49
C ASP A 171 3.77 -1.41 17.49
N THR A 172 5.01 -1.35 17.00
CA THR A 172 6.21 -1.39 17.86
C THR A 172 6.26 -0.18 18.80
N ARG A 173 5.98 1.02 18.27
CA ARG A 173 5.93 2.27 19.08
C ARG A 173 4.83 2.22 20.15
N LEU A 174 3.74 1.52 19.88
CA LEU A 174 2.60 1.38 20.80
C LEU A 174 2.75 0.20 21.77
N GLY A 175 3.77 -0.64 21.63
CA GLY A 175 3.95 -1.85 22.42
C GLY A 175 2.85 -2.89 22.17
N VAL A 176 2.38 -3.01 20.93
CA VAL A 176 1.40 -4.03 20.54
C VAL A 176 2.03 -5.41 20.67
N ASP A 177 1.34 -6.35 21.30
CA ASP A 177 1.76 -7.75 21.29
C ASP A 177 1.68 -8.31 19.86
N GLU A 178 2.75 -8.98 19.42
CA GLU A 178 2.87 -9.46 18.02
C GLU A 178 2.66 -8.34 17.00
N PRO A 179 3.53 -7.33 16.97
CA PRO A 179 3.35 -6.14 16.15
C PRO A 179 3.43 -6.48 14.67
N TRP A 180 2.53 -5.88 13.90
CA TRP A 180 2.69 -5.81 12.45
C TRP A 180 3.63 -4.67 12.09
N GLY A 181 4.07 -4.64 10.84
CA GLY A 181 4.94 -3.59 10.36
C GLY A 181 5.50 -3.88 8.98
N ILE A 182 6.29 -2.97 8.50
CA ILE A 182 7.13 -3.19 7.32
C ILE A 182 8.56 -2.90 7.74
N ASP A 183 9.44 -3.88 7.53
CA ASP A 183 10.86 -3.71 7.81
C ASP A 183 11.44 -2.49 7.10
N ALA A 184 12.19 -1.66 7.83
CA ALA A 184 12.72 -0.40 7.32
C ALA A 184 13.61 -0.59 6.09
N GLY A 185 14.43 -1.64 6.06
CA GLY A 185 15.27 -1.96 4.91
C GLY A 185 14.41 -2.31 3.68
N ARG A 186 13.30 -3.00 3.87
CA ARG A 186 12.35 -3.28 2.79
C ARG A 186 11.67 -2.00 2.28
N VAL A 187 11.28 -1.10 3.17
CA VAL A 187 10.73 0.22 2.79
C VAL A 187 11.75 1.00 1.96
N GLU A 188 13.00 1.07 2.40
CA GLU A 188 14.08 1.76 1.68
C GLU A 188 14.33 1.18 0.29
N VAL A 189 14.32 -0.14 0.14
CA VAL A 189 14.47 -0.81 -1.16
C VAL A 189 13.36 -0.38 -2.10
N ILE A 190 12.10 -0.45 -1.66
CA ILE A 190 10.93 -0.06 -2.47
C ILE A 190 11.00 1.43 -2.83
N GLN A 191 11.34 2.30 -1.88
CA GLN A 191 11.49 3.74 -2.14
C GLN A 191 12.59 4.05 -3.16
N ARG A 192 13.70 3.30 -3.13
CA ARG A 192 14.78 3.41 -4.12
C ARG A 192 14.31 3.01 -5.51
N GLU A 193 13.62 1.89 -5.64
CA GLU A 193 13.00 1.44 -6.89
C GLU A 193 12.06 2.52 -7.46
N ILE A 194 11.21 3.12 -6.61
CA ILE A 194 10.32 4.23 -6.98
C ILE A 194 11.12 5.43 -7.53
N ALA A 195 12.20 5.81 -6.83
CA ALA A 195 13.03 6.94 -7.23
C ALA A 195 13.79 6.68 -8.55
N GLU A 196 14.21 5.45 -8.80
CA GLU A 196 14.86 5.04 -10.05
C GLU A 196 13.89 5.12 -11.22
N CYS A 197 12.66 4.60 -11.06
CA CYS A 197 11.63 4.66 -12.09
C CYS A 197 11.21 6.10 -12.43
N ARG A 198 11.22 7.02 -11.46
CA ARG A 198 10.89 8.44 -11.70
C ARG A 198 11.97 9.20 -12.47
N ARG A 199 13.20 8.67 -12.54
CA ARG A 199 14.32 9.27 -13.27
C ARG A 199 14.48 8.75 -14.71
N ALA A 200 13.87 7.61 -15.02
CA ALA A 200 13.87 6.98 -16.33
C ALA A 200 12.78 7.54 -17.26
#